data_e3222dd5dbd8b350ce4f4d887ed7fc08
#
_entry.id   e3222dd5dbd8b350ce4f4d887ed7fc08
#
_cell.length_a   1.000
_cell.length_b   1.000
_cell.length_c   1.000
_cell.angle_alpha   90.00
_cell.angle_beta   90.00
_cell.angle_gamma   90.00
#
_symmetry.space_group_name_H-M   'P 1'
#
loop_
_entity.id
_entity.type
_entity.pdbx_description
1 polymer ?
#
loop_
_entity_poly.entity_id
_entity_poly.type
_entity_poly.pdbx_seq_one_letter_code
_entity_poly.pdbx_strand_id
1 'polypeptide(L)'
;MRTNYLSRLLSVAALVVCFGATAVAATAQNLTQYVNQYVGTGGHGHTFMGANVPFGLVQLGPTEPTRGWDWCSGYYYDDDELIGFGHMHLSGTGIGCLGDVAFLPVKDFKQTSTRFKHEAEKVHPGYYSVQLTDPNVLVELTATERCGFHRYTFKNGAKA
;
A
#
# COMPACT_ATOMS: atom_id res chain seq x y z
N MET A 1 -16.48 43.18 -51.24
CA MET A 1 -15.43 42.16 -50.98
C MET A 1 -15.09 41.92 -49.49
N ARG A 2 -15.48 42.77 -48.55
CA ARG A 2 -15.14 42.62 -47.10
C ARG A 2 -15.98 41.63 -46.31
N THR A 3 -17.18 41.29 -46.75
CA THR A 3 -18.10 40.37 -46.04
C THR A 3 -17.71 38.88 -46.07
N ASN A 4 -16.95 38.46 -47.08
CA ASN A 4 -16.56 37.06 -47.21
C ASN A 4 -15.36 36.66 -46.33
N TYR A 5 -14.58 37.59 -45.82
CA TYR A 5 -13.47 37.31 -44.93
C TYR A 5 -13.92 37.07 -43.49
N LEU A 6 -14.89 37.87 -43.01
CA LEU A 6 -15.42 37.75 -41.65
C LEU A 6 -16.17 36.40 -41.49
N SER A 7 -16.95 36.01 -42.49
CA SER A 7 -17.67 34.72 -42.43
C SER A 7 -16.71 33.52 -42.44
N ARG A 8 -15.63 33.60 -43.22
CA ARG A 8 -14.59 32.55 -43.24
C ARG A 8 -13.81 32.48 -41.92
N LEU A 9 -13.48 33.61 -41.30
CA LEU A 9 -12.82 33.66 -40.00
C LEU A 9 -13.70 33.10 -38.88
N LEU A 10 -15.00 33.40 -38.91
CA LEU A 10 -15.97 32.85 -37.95
C LEU A 10 -16.16 31.33 -38.15
N SER A 11 -16.16 30.84 -39.36
CA SER A 11 -16.26 29.39 -39.65
C SER A 11 -15.02 28.64 -39.21
N VAL A 12 -13.81 29.18 -39.39
CA VAL A 12 -12.57 28.57 -38.93
C VAL A 12 -12.48 28.59 -37.38
N ALA A 13 -12.88 29.70 -36.76
CA ALA A 13 -12.93 29.79 -35.30
C ALA A 13 -13.93 28.80 -34.69
N ALA A 14 -15.09 28.62 -35.30
CA ALA A 14 -16.09 27.64 -34.87
C ALA A 14 -15.57 26.18 -35.02
N LEU A 15 -14.85 25.88 -36.09
CA LEU A 15 -14.23 24.57 -36.30
C LEU A 15 -13.14 24.28 -35.25
N VAL A 16 -12.29 25.26 -34.91
CA VAL A 16 -11.25 25.12 -33.90
C VAL A 16 -11.84 24.92 -32.51
N VAL A 17 -12.95 25.60 -32.19
CA VAL A 17 -13.66 25.43 -30.93
C VAL A 17 -14.33 24.05 -30.86
N CYS A 18 -14.92 23.55 -31.95
CA CYS A 18 -15.51 22.20 -31.99
C CYS A 18 -14.44 21.10 -31.89
N PHE A 19 -13.27 21.26 -32.47
CA PHE A 19 -12.17 20.28 -32.33
C PHE A 19 -11.51 20.34 -30.93
N GLY A 20 -11.49 21.51 -30.29
CA GLY A 20 -10.94 21.67 -28.93
C GLY A 20 -11.89 21.12 -27.83
N ALA A 21 -13.19 21.00 -28.11
CA ALA A 21 -14.18 20.51 -27.13
C ALA A 21 -14.31 18.98 -27.06
N THR A 22 -13.66 18.23 -27.94
CA THR A 22 -13.58 16.76 -27.87
C THR A 22 -12.29 16.28 -27.21
N ALA A 23 -11.77 17.02 -26.23
CA ALA A 23 -10.90 16.38 -25.25
C ALA A 23 -11.77 15.37 -24.50
N VAL A 24 -11.87 14.17 -25.05
CA VAL A 24 -12.41 13.01 -24.34
C VAL A 24 -11.58 12.95 -23.05
N ALA A 25 -12.20 13.30 -21.94
CA ALA A 25 -11.64 12.99 -20.65
C ALA A 25 -11.48 11.46 -20.64
N ALA A 26 -10.34 10.97 -21.04
CA ALA A 26 -9.99 9.58 -20.85
C ALA A 26 -10.10 9.36 -19.32
N THR A 27 -11.17 8.72 -18.89
CA THR A 27 -11.32 8.32 -17.51
C THR A 27 -10.13 7.42 -17.25
N ALA A 28 -9.19 7.91 -16.44
CA ALA A 28 -8.00 7.14 -16.09
C ALA A 28 -8.51 5.83 -15.49
N GLN A 29 -8.31 4.73 -16.21
CA GLN A 29 -8.70 3.42 -15.73
C GLN A 29 -7.89 3.12 -14.48
N ASN A 30 -8.57 2.79 -13.39
CA ASN A 30 -7.89 2.37 -12.17
C ASN A 30 -7.30 0.97 -12.37
N LEU A 31 -6.04 0.92 -12.80
CA LEU A 31 -5.32 -0.34 -13.05
C LEU A 31 -4.82 -0.99 -11.76
N THR A 32 -4.80 -0.28 -10.63
CA THR A 32 -4.33 -0.82 -9.36
C THR A 32 -5.20 -1.96 -8.84
N GLN A 33 -6.46 -2.03 -9.27
CA GLN A 33 -7.37 -3.14 -8.94
C GLN A 33 -6.90 -4.51 -9.47
N TYR A 34 -6.01 -4.54 -10.45
CA TYR A 34 -5.44 -5.78 -11.01
C TYR A 34 -4.15 -6.21 -10.32
N VAL A 35 -3.64 -5.43 -9.38
CA VAL A 35 -2.42 -5.75 -8.64
C VAL A 35 -2.78 -6.67 -7.48
N ASN A 36 -2.22 -7.86 -7.48
CA ASN A 36 -2.31 -8.81 -6.36
C ASN A 36 -0.98 -8.80 -5.59
N GLN A 37 -0.96 -8.18 -4.41
CA GLN A 37 0.24 -8.06 -3.58
C GLN A 37 0.60 -9.34 -2.83
N TYR A 38 -0.26 -10.35 -2.82
CA TYR A 38 0.07 -11.66 -2.25
C TYR A 38 1.00 -12.50 -3.14
N VAL A 39 1.17 -12.11 -4.41
CA VAL A 39 2.08 -12.83 -5.32
C VAL A 39 3.51 -12.74 -4.82
N GLY A 40 4.12 -13.90 -4.57
CA GLY A 40 5.48 -14.02 -4.09
C GLY A 40 5.66 -13.94 -2.57
N THR A 41 4.59 -13.83 -1.79
CA THR A 41 4.69 -13.76 -0.31
C THR A 41 4.77 -15.13 0.36
N GLY A 42 4.57 -16.22 -0.39
CA GLY A 42 4.69 -17.59 0.12
C GLY A 42 5.71 -18.41 -0.66
N GLY A 43 5.99 -19.62 -0.20
CA GLY A 43 7.02 -20.49 -0.77
C GLY A 43 8.39 -19.81 -0.79
N HIS A 44 9.10 -19.87 -1.90
CA HIS A 44 10.40 -19.20 -2.08
C HIS A 44 10.29 -17.86 -2.83
N GLY A 45 9.17 -17.15 -2.71
CA GLY A 45 8.92 -15.91 -3.46
C GLY A 45 9.64 -14.69 -2.92
N HIS A 46 9.78 -14.58 -1.61
CA HIS A 46 10.53 -13.53 -0.90
C HIS A 46 10.10 -12.12 -1.27
N THR A 47 8.80 -11.86 -1.31
CA THR A 47 8.26 -10.51 -1.45
C THR A 47 7.62 -10.06 -0.15
N PHE A 48 7.83 -8.81 0.24
CA PHE A 48 7.17 -8.24 1.41
C PHE A 48 5.71 -7.89 1.11
N MET A 49 4.91 -7.82 2.15
CA MET A 49 3.54 -7.32 2.14
C MET A 49 3.49 -5.90 2.70
N GLY A 50 2.70 -5.00 2.11
CA GLY A 50 2.48 -3.72 2.76
C GLY A 50 2.15 -2.55 1.83
N ALA A 51 2.13 -1.37 2.43
CA ALA A 51 1.89 -0.10 1.78
C ALA A 51 3.20 0.50 1.27
N ASN A 52 3.33 0.64 -0.04
CA ASN A 52 4.44 1.35 -0.66
C ASN A 52 3.97 2.05 -1.94
N VAL A 53 4.75 3.00 -2.40
CA VAL A 53 4.59 3.63 -3.72
C VAL A 53 5.76 3.23 -4.60
N PRO A 54 5.60 3.19 -5.93
CA PRO A 54 6.67 2.83 -6.85
C PRO A 54 7.91 3.70 -6.61
N PHE A 55 9.06 3.04 -6.45
CA PHE A 55 10.36 3.68 -6.20
C PHE A 55 10.44 4.53 -4.92
N GLY A 56 9.48 4.33 -4.00
CA GLY A 56 9.51 4.99 -2.69
C GLY A 56 10.63 4.45 -1.79
N LEU A 57 11.08 5.29 -0.87
CA LEU A 57 12.06 4.92 0.16
C LEU A 57 11.44 4.06 1.27
N VAL A 58 10.12 4.17 1.46
CA VAL A 58 9.38 3.49 2.53
C VAL A 58 8.64 2.29 1.98
N GLN A 59 8.88 1.11 2.57
CA GLN A 59 8.15 -0.13 2.37
C GLN A 59 7.49 -0.48 3.72
N LEU A 60 6.34 0.13 3.97
CA LEU A 60 5.63 0.02 5.24
C LEU A 60 4.75 -1.21 5.28
N GLY A 61 4.99 -2.12 6.21
CA GLY A 61 4.23 -3.35 6.26
C GLY A 61 4.37 -4.16 7.54
N PRO A 62 3.64 -5.27 7.64
CA PRO A 62 3.76 -6.21 8.73
C PRO A 62 5.15 -6.85 8.73
N THR A 63 5.67 -7.06 9.94
CA THR A 63 6.92 -7.76 10.19
C THR A 63 6.63 -8.97 11.04
N GLU A 64 7.07 -10.12 10.60
CA GLU A 64 6.91 -11.42 11.25
C GLU A 64 8.22 -11.89 11.89
N PRO A 65 8.18 -12.82 12.85
CA PRO A 65 9.38 -13.45 13.38
C PRO A 65 10.14 -14.20 12.29
N THR A 66 11.43 -13.98 12.15
CA THR A 66 12.26 -14.74 11.20
C THR A 66 12.39 -16.19 11.63
N ARG A 67 11.75 -17.11 10.93
CA ARG A 67 11.78 -18.55 11.22
C ARG A 67 12.68 -19.33 10.26
N GLY A 68 13.21 -18.66 9.25
CA GLY A 68 14.09 -19.27 8.25
C GLY A 68 14.30 -18.34 7.06
N TRP A 69 14.89 -18.87 6.00
CA TRP A 69 15.26 -18.10 4.82
C TRP A 69 14.06 -17.51 4.09
N ASP A 70 12.93 -18.22 4.07
CA ASP A 70 11.71 -17.78 3.38
C ASP A 70 11.05 -16.56 4.06
N TRP A 71 11.39 -16.27 5.33
CA TRP A 71 10.97 -15.05 6.04
C TRP A 71 11.86 -13.83 5.80
N CYS A 72 12.84 -13.91 4.90
CA CYS A 72 13.84 -12.85 4.73
C CYS A 72 13.26 -11.50 4.27
N SER A 73 12.08 -11.48 3.64
CA SER A 73 11.36 -10.25 3.29
C SER A 73 10.57 -9.63 4.43
N GLY A 74 10.52 -10.31 5.60
CA GLY A 74 9.79 -9.85 6.77
C GLY A 74 8.31 -10.25 6.80
N TYR A 75 7.80 -10.90 5.76
CA TYR A 75 6.45 -11.44 5.68
C TYR A 75 6.46 -12.79 4.94
N TYR A 76 5.76 -13.76 5.49
CA TYR A 76 5.57 -15.08 4.90
C TYR A 76 4.11 -15.53 5.03
N TYR A 77 3.45 -15.77 3.91
CA TYR A 77 1.97 -15.98 3.86
C TYR A 77 1.45 -17.11 4.74
N ASP A 78 2.24 -18.15 5.01
CA ASP A 78 1.81 -19.27 5.87
C ASP A 78 2.04 -19.00 7.38
N ASP A 79 2.57 -17.84 7.78
CA ASP A 79 2.69 -17.41 9.18
C ASP A 79 1.47 -16.59 9.60
N ASP A 80 1.15 -16.58 10.88
CA ASP A 80 0.03 -15.85 11.47
C ASP A 80 0.45 -14.97 12.66
N GLU A 81 1.77 -14.77 12.85
CA GLU A 81 2.33 -14.02 13.97
C GLU A 81 3.04 -12.77 13.49
N LEU A 82 2.76 -11.64 14.15
CA LEU A 82 3.42 -10.35 13.90
C LEU A 82 4.24 -9.91 15.11
N ILE A 83 5.41 -9.34 14.85
CA ILE A 83 6.24 -8.64 15.86
C ILE A 83 6.18 -7.12 15.71
N GLY A 84 5.50 -6.61 14.70
CA GLY A 84 5.27 -5.19 14.49
C GLY A 84 5.00 -4.79 13.06
N PHE A 85 5.02 -3.50 12.82
CA PHE A 85 4.88 -2.89 11.49
C PHE A 85 6.10 -2.01 11.23
N GLY A 86 6.99 -2.48 10.36
CA GLY A 86 8.25 -1.82 10.01
C GLY A 86 8.14 -0.95 8.78
N HIS A 87 9.15 -0.12 8.54
CA HIS A 87 9.17 0.86 7.44
C HIS A 87 10.04 0.44 6.26
N MET A 88 10.92 -0.55 6.47
CA MET A 88 11.90 -0.96 5.47
C MET A 88 11.89 -2.48 5.30
N HIS A 89 11.21 -2.93 4.26
CA HIS A 89 11.21 -4.31 3.84
C HIS A 89 11.92 -4.45 2.50
N LEU A 90 12.59 -5.56 2.29
CA LEU A 90 13.23 -5.88 1.03
C LEU A 90 12.51 -7.04 0.36
N SER A 91 12.31 -6.93 -0.96
CA SER A 91 11.95 -8.08 -1.79
C SER A 91 13.19 -8.67 -2.43
N GLY A 92 13.24 -10.00 -2.53
CA GLY A 92 14.37 -10.73 -3.07
C GLY A 92 15.03 -11.62 -2.05
N THR A 93 16.12 -12.25 -2.44
CA THR A 93 16.73 -13.35 -1.68
C THR A 93 17.93 -12.92 -0.87
N GLY A 94 18.10 -13.57 0.27
CA GLY A 94 19.39 -13.74 0.92
C GLY A 94 19.77 -12.72 1.97
N ILE A 95 19.03 -11.65 2.14
CA ILE A 95 19.27 -10.68 3.20
C ILE A 95 17.98 -10.53 3.99
N GLY A 96 18.04 -10.70 5.31
CA GLY A 96 16.92 -10.44 6.20
C GLY A 96 16.51 -8.97 6.17
N CYS A 97 15.33 -8.71 6.71
CA CYS A 97 14.81 -7.35 6.87
C CYS A 97 15.86 -6.45 7.53
N LEU A 98 15.97 -5.20 7.09
CA LEU A 98 17.04 -4.28 7.50
C LEU A 98 16.99 -3.90 9.00
N GLY A 99 15.97 -4.35 9.74
CA GLY A 99 15.86 -4.13 11.17
C GLY A 99 15.72 -2.65 11.50
N ASP A 100 14.66 -2.06 11.04
CA ASP A 100 14.28 -0.68 11.32
C ASP A 100 13.38 -0.56 12.56
N VAL A 101 12.84 0.62 12.76
CA VAL A 101 11.86 0.88 13.82
C VAL A 101 10.54 0.23 13.46
N ALA A 102 10.10 -0.76 14.24
CA ALA A 102 8.80 -1.39 14.13
C ALA A 102 7.88 -0.95 15.27
N PHE A 103 6.59 -0.79 14.97
CA PHE A 103 5.56 -0.44 15.94
C PHE A 103 4.58 -1.59 16.12
N LEU A 104 4.45 -2.07 17.35
CA LEU A 104 3.46 -3.09 17.70
C LEU A 104 2.44 -2.50 18.67
N PRO A 105 1.14 -2.41 18.31
CA PRO A 105 0.11 -2.06 19.29
C PRO A 105 -0.07 -3.21 20.28
N VAL A 106 0.04 -2.93 21.57
CA VAL A 106 -0.01 -3.93 22.65
C VAL A 106 -0.92 -3.48 23.79
N LYS A 107 -1.42 -4.42 24.57
CA LYS A 107 -2.12 -4.15 25.83
C LYS A 107 -1.16 -4.02 27.01
N ASP A 108 -0.07 -4.78 26.96
CA ASP A 108 0.96 -4.82 28.01
C ASP A 108 2.33 -4.75 27.31
N PHE A 109 3.24 -3.93 27.82
CA PHE A 109 4.61 -3.80 27.33
C PHE A 109 5.45 -5.09 27.38
N LYS A 110 4.95 -6.12 28.03
CA LYS A 110 5.57 -7.47 28.00
C LYS A 110 5.21 -8.24 26.73
N GLN A 111 4.18 -7.81 26.00
CA GLN A 111 3.76 -8.45 24.76
C GLN A 111 4.74 -8.04 23.66
N THR A 112 5.37 -9.02 23.03
CA THR A 112 6.37 -8.83 21.96
C THR A 112 5.89 -9.28 20.58
N SER A 113 4.71 -9.93 20.52
CA SER A 113 4.09 -10.38 19.28
C SER A 113 2.57 -10.41 19.42
N THR A 114 1.89 -10.50 18.31
CA THR A 114 0.45 -10.70 18.22
C THR A 114 0.10 -11.61 17.05
N ARG A 115 -1.10 -12.23 17.12
CA ARG A 115 -1.59 -13.04 16.02
C ARG A 115 -2.62 -12.28 15.19
N PHE A 116 -2.67 -12.62 13.92
CA PHE A 116 -3.63 -12.10 12.97
C PHE A 116 -4.23 -13.23 12.10
N LYS A 117 -5.14 -12.86 11.21
CA LYS A 117 -5.73 -13.76 10.22
C LYS A 117 -5.66 -13.11 8.86
N HIS A 118 -5.30 -13.86 7.84
CA HIS A 118 -5.21 -13.33 6.47
C HIS A 118 -6.57 -12.82 5.94
N GLU A 119 -7.69 -13.42 6.39
CA GLU A 119 -9.02 -12.93 6.03
C GLU A 119 -9.32 -11.52 6.60
N ALA A 120 -8.56 -11.10 7.62
CA ALA A 120 -8.66 -9.77 8.22
C ALA A 120 -7.72 -8.74 7.58
N GLU A 121 -6.88 -9.16 6.64
CA GLU A 121 -6.01 -8.27 5.88
C GLU A 121 -6.74 -7.67 4.67
N LYS A 122 -6.41 -6.43 4.37
CA LYS A 122 -6.79 -5.76 3.11
C LYS A 122 -5.57 -5.04 2.58
N VAL A 123 -5.25 -5.32 1.34
CA VAL A 123 -4.05 -4.76 0.70
C VAL A 123 -4.35 -4.31 -0.72
N HIS A 124 -3.82 -3.17 -1.08
CA HIS A 124 -3.77 -2.67 -2.45
C HIS A 124 -2.58 -1.68 -2.56
N PRO A 125 -2.13 -1.34 -3.76
CA PRO A 125 -1.00 -0.40 -3.93
C PRO A 125 -1.15 0.85 -3.08
N GLY A 126 -0.16 1.13 -2.23
CA GLY A 126 -0.13 2.27 -1.32
C GLY A 126 -0.94 2.12 -0.03
N TYR A 127 -1.57 0.98 0.22
CA TYR A 127 -2.38 0.76 1.43
C TYR A 127 -2.31 -0.68 1.93
N TYR A 128 -2.25 -0.82 3.23
CA TYR A 128 -2.40 -2.09 3.95
C TYR A 128 -3.26 -1.88 5.19
N SER A 129 -4.08 -2.85 5.53
CA SER A 129 -4.73 -2.88 6.84
C SER A 129 -4.93 -4.30 7.33
N VAL A 130 -4.97 -4.45 8.67
CA VAL A 130 -5.29 -5.71 9.34
C VAL A 130 -6.03 -5.46 10.65
N GLN A 131 -7.02 -6.29 10.93
CA GLN A 131 -7.68 -6.30 12.24
C GLN A 131 -6.96 -7.31 13.14
N LEU A 132 -6.25 -6.81 14.15
CA LEU A 132 -5.68 -7.62 15.21
C LEU A 132 -6.78 -8.01 16.22
N THR A 133 -6.71 -9.22 16.75
CA THR A 133 -7.69 -9.71 17.73
C THR A 133 -7.24 -9.46 19.16
N ASP A 134 -5.94 -9.50 19.41
CA ASP A 134 -5.33 -9.24 20.72
C ASP A 134 -4.02 -8.45 20.60
N PRO A 135 -4.04 -7.13 20.84
CA PRO A 135 -5.19 -6.30 21.19
C PRO A 135 -6.20 -6.16 20.06
N ASN A 136 -7.45 -5.80 20.39
CA ASN A 136 -8.49 -5.54 19.40
C ASN A 136 -8.26 -4.17 18.74
N VAL A 137 -7.41 -4.12 17.73
CA VAL A 137 -6.95 -2.90 17.06
C VAL A 137 -7.06 -3.08 15.56
N LEU A 138 -7.68 -2.11 14.88
CA LEU A 138 -7.54 -1.98 13.44
C LEU A 138 -6.27 -1.19 13.16
N VAL A 139 -5.36 -1.80 12.45
CA VAL A 139 -4.14 -1.17 11.93
C VAL A 139 -4.37 -0.80 10.48
N GLU A 140 -4.03 0.43 10.12
CA GLU A 140 -4.07 0.92 8.75
C GLU A 140 -2.77 1.65 8.44
N LEU A 141 -2.18 1.32 7.30
CA LEU A 141 -0.89 1.82 6.86
C LEU A 141 -1.02 2.42 5.46
N THR A 142 -0.36 3.54 5.24
CA THR A 142 -0.18 4.12 3.91
C THR A 142 1.20 4.77 3.82
N ALA A 143 1.70 4.94 2.63
CA ALA A 143 3.02 5.51 2.41
C ALA A 143 3.01 6.54 1.28
N THR A 144 3.90 7.51 1.39
CA THR A 144 4.38 8.36 0.31
C THR A 144 5.78 7.89 -0.10
N GLU A 145 6.43 8.61 -1.01
CA GLU A 145 7.79 8.28 -1.41
C GLU A 145 8.80 8.25 -0.24
N ARG A 146 8.55 9.03 0.83
CA ARG A 146 9.52 9.23 1.92
C ARG A 146 8.94 9.09 3.32
N CYS A 147 7.62 8.93 3.46
CA CYS A 147 6.97 8.89 4.77
C CYS A 147 6.04 7.69 4.84
N GLY A 148 6.12 6.93 5.94
CA GLY A 148 5.13 5.96 6.35
C GLY A 148 4.11 6.59 7.30
N PHE A 149 2.85 6.28 7.13
CA PHE A 149 1.79 6.76 7.99
C PHE A 149 1.01 5.59 8.59
N HIS A 150 0.89 5.58 9.91
CA HIS A 150 0.18 4.56 10.68
C HIS A 150 -1.07 5.14 11.31
N ARG A 151 -2.17 4.38 11.28
CA ARG A 151 -3.37 4.65 12.05
C ARG A 151 -3.76 3.41 12.84
N TYR A 152 -3.82 3.55 14.15
CA TYR A 152 -4.24 2.50 15.08
C TYR A 152 -5.58 2.87 15.71
N THR A 153 -6.63 2.12 15.41
CA THR A 153 -7.97 2.32 15.94
C THR A 153 -8.24 1.23 16.99
N PHE A 154 -8.14 1.60 18.26
CA PHE A 154 -8.41 0.71 19.40
C PHE A 154 -9.91 0.57 19.59
N LYS A 155 -10.41 -0.65 19.63
CA LYS A 155 -11.82 -0.95 19.83
C LYS A 155 -12.05 -1.46 21.26
N ASN A 156 -13.24 -1.16 21.82
CA ASN A 156 -13.69 -1.69 23.12
C ASN A 156 -12.76 -1.44 24.29
N GLY A 157 -12.29 -0.19 24.46
CA GLY A 157 -11.52 0.21 25.65
C GLY A 157 -10.09 -0.31 25.70
N ALA A 158 -9.58 -0.87 24.63
CA ALA A 158 -8.15 -1.12 24.50
C ALA A 158 -7.40 0.22 24.62
N LYS A 159 -6.37 0.28 25.46
CA LYS A 159 -5.52 1.46 25.64
C LYS A 159 -4.20 1.22 24.87
N ALA A 160 -3.67 2.28 24.31
CA ALA A 160 -2.31 2.25 23.77
C ALA A 160 -1.30 2.25 24.91
#